data_86c3e3827da25386e978c0e20f74bb90
#
_entry.id   86c3e3827da25386e978c0e20f74bb90
#
_cell.length_a   1.000
_cell.length_b   1.000
_cell.length_c   1.000
_cell.angle_alpha   90.00
_cell.angle_beta   90.00
_cell.angle_gamma   90.00
#
_symmetry.space_group_name_H-M   'P 1'
#
loop_
_entity.id
_entity.type
_entity.pdbx_description
1 polymer ?
#
loop_
_entity_poly.entity_id
_entity_poly.type
_entity_poly.pdbx_seq_one_letter_code
_entity_poly.pdbx_strand_id
1 'polypeptide(L)' 'MTIAEIHTEIETLSEQRQELWHRLADGLDITTQSEVKDIDARLTDLWETLRLEKARLRFGERDDIVRRARAEERLERAA' A
#
# COMPACT_ATOMS: atom_id res chain seq x y z
N MET A 1 -6.60 -5.75 4.09
CA MET A 1 -6.87 -4.93 2.89
C MET A 1 -6.15 -5.52 1.69
N THR A 2 -6.81 -5.60 0.55
CA THR A 2 -6.14 -5.96 -0.70
C THR A 2 -5.37 -4.78 -1.26
N ILE A 3 -4.42 -5.04 -2.17
CA ILE A 3 -3.65 -3.97 -2.85
C ILE A 3 -4.59 -3.03 -3.60
N ALA A 4 -5.62 -3.56 -4.27
CA ALA A 4 -6.61 -2.76 -4.98
C ALA A 4 -7.39 -1.83 -4.03
N GLU A 5 -7.79 -2.31 -2.87
CA GLU A 5 -8.48 -1.51 -1.85
C GLU A 5 -7.57 -0.41 -1.30
N ILE A 6 -6.29 -0.71 -1.07
CA ILE A 6 -5.31 0.27 -0.61
C ILE A 6 -5.14 1.38 -1.65
N HIS A 7 -5.01 1.05 -2.92
CA HIS A 7 -4.91 2.04 -4.01
C HIS A 7 -6.14 2.92 -4.09
N THR A 8 -7.34 2.35 -4.00
CA THR A 8 -8.60 3.10 -4.02
C THR A 8 -8.68 4.09 -2.86
N GLU A 9 -8.30 3.66 -1.66
CA GLU A 9 -8.30 4.54 -0.49
C GLU A 9 -7.26 5.66 -0.62
N ILE A 10 -6.07 5.37 -1.14
CA ILE A 10 -5.04 6.38 -1.41
C ILE A 10 -5.56 7.43 -2.41
N GLU A 11 -6.18 7.02 -3.49
CA GLU A 11 -6.76 7.93 -4.48
C GLU A 11 -7.83 8.84 -3.88
N THR A 12 -8.75 8.26 -3.12
CA THR A 12 -9.84 9.00 -2.46
C THR A 12 -9.28 10.04 -1.48
N LEU A 13 -8.32 9.64 -0.64
CA LEU A 13 -7.69 10.55 0.32
C LEU A 13 -6.85 11.63 -0.36
N SER A 14 -6.17 11.30 -1.46
CA SER A 14 -5.39 12.26 -2.23
C SER A 14 -6.29 13.35 -2.86
N GLU A 15 -7.45 12.96 -3.38
CA GLU A 15 -8.44 13.91 -3.89
C GLU A 15 -9.00 14.82 -2.79
N GLN A 16 -9.36 14.25 -1.64
CA GLN A 16 -9.81 15.02 -0.47
C GLN A 16 -8.75 15.99 0.00
N ARG A 17 -7.49 15.56 0.05
CA ARG A 17 -6.37 16.41 0.43
C ARG A 17 -6.23 17.61 -0.52
N GLN A 18 -6.36 17.37 -1.82
CA GLN A 18 -6.29 18.43 -2.82
C GLN A 18 -7.41 19.45 -2.66
N GLU A 19 -8.64 19.02 -2.40
CA GLU A 19 -9.77 19.91 -2.12
C GLU A 19 -9.52 20.77 -0.87
N LEU A 20 -9.00 20.16 0.19
CA LEU A 20 -8.69 20.87 1.43
C LEU A 20 -7.58 21.90 1.22
N TRP A 21 -6.58 21.60 0.44
CA TRP A 21 -5.54 22.56 0.06
C TRP A 21 -6.09 23.75 -0.72
N HIS A 22 -7.05 23.53 -1.62
CA HIS A 22 -7.74 24.61 -2.32
C HIS A 22 -8.51 25.53 -1.35
N ARG A 23 -9.16 24.95 -0.36
CA ARG A 23 -9.84 25.73 0.69
C ARG A 23 -8.86 26.54 1.54
N LEU A 24 -7.70 25.97 1.87
CA LEU A 24 -6.65 26.66 2.60
C LEU A 24 -6.06 27.83 1.82
N ALA A 25 -6.02 27.75 0.49
CA ALA A 25 -5.58 28.85 -0.35
C ALA A 25 -6.52 30.07 -0.27
N ASP A 26 -7.82 29.85 0.01
CA ASP A 26 -8.81 30.90 0.18
C ASP A 26 -8.83 31.52 1.60
N GLY A 27 -8.24 30.83 2.57
CA GLY A 27 -8.14 31.33 3.95
C GLY A 27 -7.62 30.26 4.92
N LEU A 28 -6.90 30.72 5.95
CA LEU A 28 -6.36 29.83 7.00
C LEU A 28 -7.49 29.42 7.95
N ASP A 29 -7.83 28.12 7.92
CA ASP A 29 -8.77 27.50 8.84
C ASP A 29 -8.04 26.37 9.60
N ILE A 30 -8.02 26.46 10.93
CA ILE A 30 -7.36 25.49 11.81
C ILE A 30 -7.99 24.11 11.66
N THR A 31 -9.30 24.01 11.50
CA THR A 31 -10.02 22.77 11.29
C THR A 31 -9.56 22.08 10.00
N THR A 32 -9.46 22.84 8.91
CA THR A 32 -9.00 22.33 7.61
C THR A 32 -7.53 21.89 7.68
N GLN A 33 -6.67 22.63 8.38
CA GLN A 33 -5.28 22.23 8.60
C GLN A 33 -5.18 20.91 9.37
N SER A 34 -6.02 20.73 10.39
CA SER A 34 -6.07 19.50 11.17
C SER A 34 -6.53 18.33 10.32
N GLU A 35 -7.53 18.51 9.47
CA GLU A 35 -8.00 17.49 8.52
C GLU A 35 -6.89 17.08 7.54
N VAL A 36 -6.13 18.03 7.01
CA VAL A 36 -4.99 17.73 6.13
C VAL A 36 -3.94 16.89 6.85
N LYS A 37 -3.62 17.21 8.10
CA LYS A 37 -2.68 16.43 8.90
C LYS A 37 -3.15 15.00 9.12
N ASP A 38 -4.43 14.81 9.41
CA ASP A 38 -5.02 13.49 9.60
C ASP A 38 -4.97 12.67 8.30
N ILE A 39 -5.28 13.29 7.17
CA ILE A 39 -5.17 12.64 5.86
C ILE A 39 -3.72 12.28 5.55
N ASP A 40 -2.77 13.17 5.79
CA ASP A 40 -1.35 12.89 5.56
C ASP A 40 -0.85 11.72 6.41
N ALA A 41 -1.25 11.64 7.67
CA ALA A 41 -0.93 10.51 8.53
C ALA A 41 -1.52 9.20 7.99
N ARG A 42 -2.77 9.23 7.57
CA ARG A 42 -3.44 8.05 6.98
C ARG A 42 -2.79 7.62 5.67
N LEU A 43 -2.43 8.57 4.80
CA LEU A 43 -1.72 8.28 3.55
C LEU A 43 -0.36 7.63 3.81
N THR A 44 0.38 8.10 4.80
CA THR A 44 1.66 7.50 5.19
C THR A 44 1.48 6.05 5.61
N ASP A 45 0.49 5.76 6.44
CA ASP A 45 0.16 4.40 6.88
C ASP A 45 -0.25 3.50 5.72
N LEU A 46 -1.05 4.01 4.79
CA LEU A 46 -1.48 3.27 3.61
C LEU A 46 -0.34 2.95 2.66
N TRP A 47 0.57 3.89 2.43
CA TRP A 47 1.77 3.65 1.62
C TRP A 47 2.68 2.59 2.26
N GLU A 48 2.84 2.62 3.56
CA GLU A 48 3.59 1.60 4.29
C GLU A 48 2.92 0.23 4.20
N THR A 49 1.62 0.17 4.41
CA THR A 49 0.84 -1.06 4.26
C THR A 49 0.95 -1.64 2.86
N LEU A 50 0.87 -0.78 1.83
CA LEU A 50 1.02 -1.18 0.44
C LEU A 50 2.40 -1.81 0.18
N ARG A 51 3.45 -1.19 0.69
CA ARG A 51 4.82 -1.70 0.56
C ARG A 51 4.97 -3.07 1.23
N LEU A 52 4.42 -3.24 2.43
CA LEU A 52 4.46 -4.50 3.16
C LEU A 52 3.66 -5.60 2.45
N GLU A 53 2.49 -5.29 1.92
CA GLU A 53 1.68 -6.25 1.15
C GLU A 53 2.39 -6.69 -0.14
N LYS A 54 3.00 -5.78 -0.86
CA LYS A 54 3.80 -6.10 -2.05
C LYS A 54 5.00 -6.98 -1.70
N ALA A 55 5.69 -6.69 -0.61
CA ALA A 55 6.80 -7.51 -0.13
C ALA A 55 6.34 -8.92 0.24
N ARG A 56 5.21 -9.04 0.94
CA ARG A 56 4.64 -10.33 1.32
C ARG A 56 4.30 -11.20 0.10
N LEU A 57 3.73 -10.62 -0.93
CA LEU A 57 3.43 -11.33 -2.18
C LEU A 57 4.69 -11.80 -2.89
N ARG A 58 5.74 -11.00 -2.94
CA ARG A 58 7.03 -11.39 -3.52
C ARG A 58 7.67 -12.54 -2.76
N PHE A 59 7.63 -12.54 -1.43
CA PHE A 59 8.15 -13.63 -0.62
C PHE A 59 7.35 -14.92 -0.82
N GLY A 60 6.03 -14.84 -0.94
CA GLY A 60 5.18 -15.99 -1.25
C GLY A 60 5.52 -16.61 -2.59
N GLU A 61 5.71 -15.82 -3.62
CA GLU A 61 6.14 -16.31 -4.95
C GLU A 61 7.51 -16.96 -4.91
N ARG A 62 8.46 -16.39 -4.18
CA ARG A 62 9.80 -16.97 -3.99
C ARG A 62 9.73 -18.33 -3.32
N ASP A 63 8.94 -18.48 -2.28
CA ASP A 63 8.78 -19.74 -1.57
C ASP A 63 8.21 -20.81 -2.49
N ASP A 64 7.23 -20.48 -3.33
CA ASP A 64 6.65 -21.39 -4.32
C ASP A 64 7.68 -21.83 -5.35
N ILE A 65 8.48 -20.93 -5.86
CA ILE A 65 9.56 -21.23 -6.83
C ILE A 65 10.59 -22.16 -6.21
N VAL A 66 11.01 -21.88 -4.98
CA VAL A 66 11.98 -22.71 -4.25
C VAL A 66 11.42 -24.11 -3.98
N ARG A 67 10.17 -24.22 -3.58
CA ARG A 67 9.51 -25.52 -3.36
C ARG A 67 9.43 -26.34 -4.62
N ARG A 68 9.07 -25.75 -5.75
CA ARG A 68 9.02 -26.40 -7.05
C ARG A 68 10.40 -26.91 -7.48
N ALA A 69 11.42 -26.08 -7.34
CA ALA A 69 12.79 -26.45 -7.68
C ALA A 69 13.27 -27.64 -6.84
N ARG A 70 12.97 -27.67 -5.55
CA ARG A 70 13.31 -28.79 -4.66
C ARG A 70 12.54 -30.06 -4.99
N ALA A 71 11.28 -29.95 -5.38
CA ALA A 71 10.47 -31.08 -5.80
C ALA A 71 11.01 -31.70 -7.09
N GLU A 72 11.41 -30.92 -8.05
CA GLU A 72 12.05 -31.37 -9.30
C GLU A 72 13.38 -32.09 -9.03
N GLU A 73 14.23 -31.55 -8.16
CA GLU A 73 15.47 -32.20 -7.74
C GLU A 73 15.22 -33.58 -7.12
N ARG A 74 14.21 -33.71 -6.27
CA ARG A 74 13.86 -35.01 -5.66
C ARG A 74 13.40 -36.01 -6.69
N LEU A 75 12.63 -35.59 -7.68
CA LEU A 75 12.18 -36.47 -8.78
C LEU A 75 13.34 -36.93 -9.65
N GLU A 76 14.29 -36.05 -9.95
CA GLU A 76 15.49 -36.40 -10.70
C GLU A 76 16.38 -37.40 -9.94
N ARG A 77 16.54 -37.24 -8.63
CA ARG A 77 17.30 -38.18 -7.79
C ARG A 77 16.63 -39.54 -7.62
N ALA A 78 15.30 -39.59 -7.68
CA ALA A 78 14.53 -40.81 -7.56
C ALA A 78 14.50 -41.65 -8.86
N ALA A 79 14.83 -41.03 -9.97
CA ALA A 79 14.95 -41.71 -11.25
C ALA A 79 16.35 -42.28 -11.41
#